data_1860026459bb0aef885eb4a1c9a67eb5
#
_entry.id   1860026459bb0aef885eb4a1c9a67eb5
#
_cell.length_a   1.000
_cell.length_b   1.000
_cell.length_c   1.000
_cell.angle_alpha   90.00
_cell.angle_beta   90.00
_cell.angle_gamma   90.00
#
_symmetry.space_group_name_H-M   'P 1'
#
loop_
_entity.id
_entity.type
_entity.pdbx_description
1 polymer ?
#
loop_
_entity_poly.entity_id
_entity_poly.type
_entity_poly.pdbx_seq_one_letter_code
_entity_poly.pdbx_strand_id
1 'polypeptide(L)'
;MEIQSLTLLFPLYYTAVESDPFNYKKEDGEKLYCFILNENEYSSCEPDKETLLGRLVFSADTIHPGEKEKTGENLQVLPEGKYLFAQKREILSRDEIIEMAVEIQAEGLWQRLKPGKTLYLRYLFEDSKTVTQLYRPYS
;
A
#
# COMPACT_ATOMS: atom_id res chain seq x y z
N MET A 1 -2.05 -17.38 -1.08
CA MET A 1 -1.87 -16.12 -0.35
C MET A 1 -3.14 -15.81 0.45
N GLU A 2 -2.98 -15.44 1.69
CA GLU A 2 -4.11 -15.14 2.56
C GLU A 2 -4.43 -13.65 2.53
N ILE A 3 -5.70 -13.31 2.30
CA ILE A 3 -6.20 -11.94 2.34
C ILE A 3 -7.00 -11.77 3.62
N GLN A 4 -6.64 -10.78 4.42
CA GLN A 4 -7.24 -10.54 5.72
C GLN A 4 -7.98 -9.22 5.75
N SER A 5 -9.01 -9.15 6.60
CA SER A 5 -9.63 -7.87 6.95
C SER A 5 -8.85 -7.26 8.10
N LEU A 6 -8.48 -6.00 7.94
CA LEU A 6 -7.68 -5.27 8.92
C LEU A 6 -8.35 -3.95 9.23
N THR A 7 -8.46 -3.60 10.51
CA THR A 7 -8.90 -2.28 10.93
C THR A 7 -7.73 -1.55 11.58
N LEU A 8 -7.33 -0.43 11.01
CA LEU A 8 -6.36 0.45 11.63
C LEU A 8 -7.12 1.41 12.55
N LEU A 9 -6.82 1.35 13.83
CA LEU A 9 -7.46 2.20 14.84
C LEU A 9 -6.85 3.59 14.89
N PHE A 10 -5.61 3.74 14.45
CA PHE A 10 -4.89 5.01 14.43
C PHE A 10 -4.17 5.17 13.10
N PRO A 11 -4.08 6.40 12.58
CA PRO A 11 -3.31 6.64 11.38
C PRO A 11 -1.80 6.43 11.63
N LEU A 12 -1.08 6.02 10.60
CA LEU A 12 0.37 5.93 10.63
C LEU A 12 0.95 7.07 9.80
N TYR A 13 1.86 7.83 10.39
CA TYR A 13 2.44 9.02 9.76
C TYR A 13 3.83 8.77 9.20
N TYR A 14 4.10 9.36 8.07
CA TYR A 14 5.33 9.23 7.30
C TYR A 14 5.76 10.58 6.76
N THR A 15 7.01 10.69 6.35
CA THR A 15 7.55 11.90 5.71
C THR A 15 7.77 11.63 4.22
N ALA A 16 7.28 12.52 3.35
CA ALA A 16 7.44 12.38 1.91
C ALA A 16 8.92 12.32 1.51
N VAL A 17 9.26 11.38 0.63
CA VAL A 17 10.60 11.23 0.04
C VAL A 17 10.45 10.86 -1.43
N GLU A 18 11.53 10.98 -2.21
CA GLU A 18 11.53 10.45 -3.56
C GLU A 18 12.07 9.01 -3.53
N SER A 19 11.28 8.07 -4.00
CA SER A 19 11.64 6.66 -4.03
C SER A 19 10.80 5.94 -5.08
N ASP A 20 11.42 5.00 -5.79
CA ASP A 20 10.73 4.17 -6.77
C ASP A 20 10.19 2.91 -6.05
N PRO A 21 8.86 2.71 -6.01
CA PRO A 21 8.28 1.56 -5.31
C PRO A 21 8.67 0.21 -5.90
N PHE A 22 9.06 0.17 -7.16
CA PHE A 22 9.40 -1.07 -7.87
C PHE A 22 10.90 -1.30 -7.98
N ASN A 23 11.69 -0.47 -7.31
CA ASN A 23 13.15 -0.62 -7.22
C ASN A 23 13.60 -0.60 -5.75
N TYR A 24 12.75 -1.12 -4.89
CA TYR A 24 13.01 -1.18 -3.46
C TYR A 24 14.12 -2.17 -3.14
N LYS A 25 15.02 -1.78 -2.23
CA LYS A 25 16.12 -2.60 -1.74
C LYS A 25 16.06 -2.72 -0.22
N LYS A 26 16.59 -3.81 0.31
CA LYS A 26 16.61 -4.09 1.74
C LYS A 26 17.18 -2.92 2.57
N GLU A 27 18.16 -2.21 2.05
CA GLU A 27 18.81 -1.09 2.73
C GLU A 27 17.95 0.16 2.83
N ASP A 28 16.87 0.23 2.06
CA ASP A 28 16.05 1.44 1.97
C ASP A 28 15.18 1.68 3.23
N GLY A 29 15.06 0.68 4.09
CA GLY A 29 14.28 0.79 5.32
C GLY A 29 12.76 0.73 5.10
N GLU A 30 11.99 1.12 6.10
CA GLU A 30 10.53 1.12 5.97
C GLU A 30 10.09 2.23 5.04
N LYS A 31 9.22 1.91 4.08
CA LYS A 31 8.66 2.85 3.09
C LYS A 31 7.17 2.64 2.95
N LEU A 32 6.47 3.73 2.68
CA LEU A 32 5.05 3.70 2.32
C LEU A 32 4.85 4.38 0.98
N TYR A 33 4.08 3.74 0.12
CA TYR A 33 3.70 4.28 -1.18
C TYR A 33 2.19 4.29 -1.31
N CYS A 34 1.64 5.33 -1.91
CA CYS A 34 0.22 5.42 -2.18
C CYS A 34 0.01 5.54 -3.69
N PHE A 35 -0.84 4.66 -4.21
CA PHE A 35 -1.28 4.71 -5.60
C PHE A 35 -2.73 5.11 -5.66
N ILE A 36 -3.08 5.89 -6.69
CA ILE A 36 -4.48 6.07 -7.07
C ILE A 36 -4.75 5.12 -8.24
N LEU A 37 -5.73 4.25 -8.06
CA LEU A 37 -6.02 3.21 -9.05
C LEU A 37 -6.73 3.81 -10.26
N ASN A 38 -6.58 3.15 -11.42
CA ASN A 38 -7.22 3.60 -12.65
C ASN A 38 -8.74 3.54 -12.51
N GLU A 39 -9.44 4.63 -12.86
CA GLU A 39 -10.88 4.75 -12.70
C GLU A 39 -11.66 3.64 -13.41
N ASN A 40 -11.16 3.17 -14.53
CA ASN A 40 -11.82 2.11 -15.30
C ASN A 40 -11.58 0.71 -14.72
N GLU A 41 -10.62 0.58 -13.81
CA GLU A 41 -10.15 -0.73 -13.34
C GLU A 41 -10.43 -0.98 -11.86
N TYR A 42 -10.55 0.06 -11.03
CA TYR A 42 -10.56 -0.10 -9.58
C TYR A 42 -11.76 -0.87 -9.03
N SER A 43 -12.84 -0.99 -9.79
CA SER A 43 -14.01 -1.77 -9.38
C SER A 43 -14.32 -2.93 -10.32
N SER A 44 -13.43 -3.21 -11.29
CA SER A 44 -13.61 -4.30 -12.24
C SER A 44 -13.27 -5.64 -11.59
N CYS A 45 -14.05 -6.68 -11.93
CA CYS A 45 -13.74 -8.06 -11.53
C CYS A 45 -12.61 -8.66 -12.38
N GLU A 46 -12.32 -8.07 -13.54
CA GLU A 46 -11.22 -8.48 -14.42
C GLU A 46 -10.41 -7.24 -14.82
N PRO A 47 -9.63 -6.66 -13.88
CA PRO A 47 -8.89 -5.46 -14.19
C PRO A 47 -7.73 -5.72 -15.17
N ASP A 48 -7.43 -4.70 -15.99
CA ASP A 48 -6.25 -4.74 -16.84
C ASP A 48 -5.01 -4.58 -15.96
N LYS A 49 -4.20 -5.62 -15.88
CA LYS A 49 -3.02 -5.67 -15.02
C LYS A 49 -1.98 -4.61 -15.35
N GLU A 50 -1.91 -4.15 -16.61
CA GLU A 50 -0.93 -3.14 -17.01
C GLU A 50 -1.29 -1.74 -16.53
N THR A 51 -2.58 -1.46 -16.35
CA THR A 51 -3.07 -0.12 -16.03
C THR A 51 -3.72 0.00 -14.65
N LEU A 52 -3.90 -1.12 -13.94
CA LEU A 52 -4.60 -1.12 -12.66
C LEU A 52 -4.01 -0.12 -11.65
N LEU A 53 -2.71 -0.06 -11.51
CA LEU A 53 -2.05 0.81 -10.53
C LEU A 53 -2.04 2.29 -10.92
N GLY A 54 -2.73 2.70 -11.94
CA GLY A 54 -2.90 4.10 -12.30
C GLY A 54 -1.66 4.98 -12.09
N ARG A 55 -1.60 5.70 -10.95
CA ARG A 55 -0.58 6.70 -10.70
C ARG A 55 -0.07 6.64 -9.26
N LEU A 56 1.25 6.83 -9.07
CA LEU A 56 1.85 7.01 -7.74
C LEU A 56 1.51 8.41 -7.22
N VAL A 57 0.89 8.48 -6.04
CA VAL A 57 0.51 9.74 -5.39
C VAL A 57 1.65 10.25 -4.51
N PHE A 58 2.24 9.38 -3.69
CA PHE A 58 3.38 9.75 -2.84
C PHE A 58 4.25 8.55 -2.51
N SER A 59 5.51 8.86 -2.18
CA SER A 59 6.45 7.94 -1.55
C SER A 59 6.87 8.56 -0.22
N ALA A 60 6.98 7.76 0.83
CA ALA A 60 7.25 8.27 2.16
C ALA A 60 8.14 7.34 2.98
N ASP A 61 8.87 7.92 3.91
CA ASP A 61 9.77 7.23 4.85
C ASP A 61 9.24 7.38 6.28
N THR A 62 9.71 6.55 7.19
CA THR A 62 9.33 6.66 8.60
C THR A 62 9.75 8.00 9.18
N ILE A 63 8.94 8.53 10.11
CA ILE A 63 9.30 9.72 10.85
C ILE A 63 10.31 9.35 11.92
N HIS A 64 11.49 10.00 11.88
CA HIS A 64 12.53 9.80 12.89
C HIS A 64 12.18 10.54 14.18
N PRO A 65 12.60 10.02 15.38
CA PRO A 65 12.27 10.60 16.69
C PRO A 65 12.71 12.04 16.79
N GLY A 66 12.90 12.93 16.41
CA GLY A 66 13.19 14.36 16.47
C GLY A 66 12.49 15.15 15.41
N GLU A 67 11.84 14.49 14.46
CA GLU A 67 11.19 15.14 13.33
C GLU A 67 9.67 15.27 13.48
N LYS A 68 9.10 14.72 14.56
CA LYS A 68 7.67 14.80 14.82
C LYS A 68 7.12 16.22 14.91
N GLU A 69 7.98 17.19 15.21
CA GLU A 69 7.61 18.60 15.29
C GLU A 69 7.66 19.31 13.95
N LYS A 70 8.24 18.69 12.94
CA LYS A 70 8.24 19.21 11.57
C LYS A 70 6.97 18.78 10.85
N THR A 71 5.83 19.07 11.48
CA THR A 71 4.54 18.89 10.85
C THR A 71 4.41 19.93 9.75
N GLY A 72 4.33 19.51 8.54
CA GLY A 72 4.22 20.43 7.44
C GLY A 72 3.77 19.71 6.19
N GLU A 73 4.05 20.33 5.07
CA GLU A 73 3.63 19.92 3.73
C GLU A 73 4.14 18.54 3.32
N ASN A 74 5.15 18.01 4.04
CA ASN A 74 5.77 16.72 3.71
C ASN A 74 5.20 15.53 4.49
N LEU A 75 4.20 15.78 5.35
CA LEU A 75 3.59 14.71 6.12
C LEU A 75 2.63 13.90 5.26
N GLN A 76 2.84 12.59 5.25
CA GLN A 76 1.96 11.64 4.56
C GLN A 76 1.39 10.66 5.57
N VAL A 77 0.29 10.03 5.24
CA VAL A 77 -0.43 9.19 6.19
C VAL A 77 -0.98 7.93 5.53
N LEU A 78 -0.88 6.81 6.27
CA LEU A 78 -1.71 5.64 6.04
C LEU A 78 -2.93 5.82 6.97
N PRO A 79 -4.11 6.15 6.44
CA PRO A 79 -5.24 6.55 7.26
C PRO A 79 -5.79 5.42 8.13
N GLU A 80 -6.41 5.79 9.24
CA GLU A 80 -7.24 4.86 9.99
C GLU A 80 -8.43 4.40 9.13
N GLY A 81 -8.94 3.21 9.42
CA GLY A 81 -10.10 2.68 8.69
C GLY A 81 -10.00 1.19 8.43
N LYS A 82 -10.90 0.71 7.57
CA LYS A 82 -10.99 -0.70 7.22
C LYS A 82 -10.30 -0.98 5.90
N TYR A 83 -9.52 -2.07 5.90
CA TYR A 83 -8.73 -2.49 4.73
C TYR A 83 -8.89 -3.98 4.49
N LEU A 84 -8.79 -4.37 3.23
CA LEU A 84 -8.33 -5.71 2.90
C LEU A 84 -6.82 -5.65 2.75
N PHE A 85 -6.15 -6.66 3.27
CA PHE A 85 -4.72 -6.66 3.51
C PHE A 85 -4.11 -7.98 3.10
N ALA A 86 -2.95 -7.92 2.47
CA ALA A 86 -2.14 -9.09 2.18
C ALA A 86 -0.66 -8.76 2.35
N GLN A 87 0.13 -9.77 2.67
CA GLN A 87 1.57 -9.59 2.83
C GLN A 87 2.34 -10.83 2.41
N LYS A 88 3.60 -10.60 2.04
CA LYS A 88 4.59 -11.64 1.83
C LYS A 88 5.91 -11.23 2.45
N ARG A 89 6.63 -12.18 3.03
CA ARG A 89 7.92 -11.94 3.69
C ARG A 89 9.07 -11.96 2.71
N GLU A 90 8.95 -11.18 1.65
CA GLU A 90 9.97 -11.00 0.62
C GLU A 90 9.73 -9.69 -0.12
N ILE A 91 10.75 -9.22 -0.83
CA ILE A 91 10.60 -8.08 -1.73
C ILE A 91 9.99 -8.60 -3.03
N LEU A 92 8.81 -8.07 -3.39
CA LEU A 92 8.08 -8.51 -4.57
C LEU A 92 8.45 -7.66 -5.79
N SER A 93 8.41 -8.27 -6.98
CA SER A 93 8.50 -7.55 -8.23
C SER A 93 7.20 -6.77 -8.49
N ARG A 94 7.26 -5.85 -9.46
CA ARG A 94 6.06 -5.10 -9.87
C ARG A 94 4.92 -6.04 -10.26
N ASP A 95 5.21 -7.07 -11.05
CA ASP A 95 4.19 -8.02 -11.49
C ASP A 95 3.57 -8.79 -10.32
N GLU A 96 4.38 -9.19 -9.34
CA GLU A 96 3.89 -9.86 -8.15
C GLU A 96 3.03 -8.94 -7.28
N ILE A 97 3.39 -7.66 -7.18
CA ILE A 97 2.60 -6.65 -6.46
C ILE A 97 1.24 -6.47 -7.15
N ILE A 98 1.22 -6.39 -8.47
CA ILE A 98 -0.02 -6.27 -9.25
C ILE A 98 -0.90 -7.51 -9.06
N GLU A 99 -0.32 -8.71 -9.11
CA GLU A 99 -1.06 -9.95 -8.84
C GLU A 99 -1.72 -9.93 -7.46
N MET A 100 -0.98 -9.49 -6.45
CA MET A 100 -1.50 -9.37 -5.09
C MET A 100 -2.66 -8.35 -5.04
N ALA A 101 -2.52 -7.23 -5.72
CA ALA A 101 -3.56 -6.20 -5.79
C ALA A 101 -4.83 -6.73 -6.47
N VAL A 102 -4.67 -7.52 -7.54
CA VAL A 102 -5.80 -8.15 -8.24
C VAL A 102 -6.54 -9.12 -7.31
N GLU A 103 -5.81 -9.94 -6.57
CA GLU A 103 -6.43 -10.89 -5.63
C GLU A 103 -7.18 -10.19 -4.50
N ILE A 104 -6.63 -9.09 -3.97
CA ILE A 104 -7.31 -8.27 -2.95
C ILE A 104 -8.60 -7.69 -3.52
N GLN A 105 -8.56 -7.17 -4.75
CA GLN A 105 -9.74 -6.61 -5.41
C GLN A 105 -10.82 -7.67 -5.62
N ALA A 106 -10.43 -8.85 -6.11
CA ALA A 106 -11.38 -9.96 -6.30
C ALA A 106 -12.04 -10.37 -4.99
N GLU A 107 -11.27 -10.44 -3.90
CA GLU A 107 -11.80 -10.78 -2.57
C GLU A 107 -12.79 -9.73 -2.08
N GLY A 108 -12.49 -8.46 -2.27
CA GLY A 108 -13.38 -7.36 -1.90
C GLY A 108 -14.71 -7.43 -2.65
N LEU A 109 -14.66 -7.68 -3.96
CA LEU A 109 -15.86 -7.82 -4.77
C LEU A 109 -16.66 -9.07 -4.38
N TRP A 110 -15.97 -10.17 -4.08
CA TRP A 110 -16.60 -11.38 -3.59
C TRP A 110 -17.37 -11.13 -2.29
N GLN A 111 -16.80 -10.36 -1.37
CA GLN A 111 -17.44 -10.00 -0.11
C GLN A 111 -18.47 -8.88 -0.26
N ARG A 112 -18.67 -8.37 -1.47
CA ARG A 112 -19.57 -7.25 -1.77
C ARG A 112 -19.22 -5.97 -1.01
N LEU A 113 -17.93 -5.74 -0.82
CA LEU A 113 -17.43 -4.51 -0.23
C LEU A 113 -17.26 -3.44 -1.30
N LYS A 114 -17.45 -2.18 -0.90
CA LYS A 114 -17.26 -1.05 -1.81
C LYS A 114 -15.80 -0.62 -1.79
N PRO A 115 -15.05 -0.80 -2.90
CA PRO A 115 -13.62 -0.47 -2.92
C PRO A 115 -13.36 1.02 -2.94
N GLY A 116 -12.32 1.44 -2.21
CA GLY A 116 -11.76 2.77 -2.34
C GLY A 116 -10.86 2.86 -3.57
N LYS A 117 -10.47 4.09 -3.92
CA LYS A 117 -9.68 4.37 -5.14
C LYS A 117 -8.17 4.26 -4.91
N THR A 118 -7.74 4.09 -3.68
CA THR A 118 -6.32 4.09 -3.32
C THR A 118 -5.84 2.69 -2.97
N LEU A 119 -4.54 2.48 -3.15
CA LEU A 119 -3.84 1.27 -2.73
C LEU A 119 -2.55 1.71 -2.05
N TYR A 120 -2.29 1.18 -0.86
CA TYR A 120 -1.08 1.47 -0.12
C TYR A 120 -0.13 0.29 -0.16
N LEU A 121 1.09 0.53 -0.56
CA LEU A 121 2.18 -0.45 -0.57
C LEU A 121 3.15 -0.07 0.53
N ARG A 122 3.44 -1.00 1.43
CA ARG A 122 4.32 -0.76 2.56
C ARG A 122 5.41 -1.83 2.60
N TYR A 123 6.65 -1.38 2.73
CA TYR A 123 7.79 -2.25 3.00
C TYR A 123 8.25 -2.00 4.43
N LEU A 124 8.46 -3.07 5.18
CA LEU A 124 8.99 -2.96 6.54
C LEU A 124 9.88 -4.16 6.87
N PHE A 125 10.60 -4.06 7.98
CA PHE A 125 11.39 -5.16 8.50
C PHE A 125 10.67 -5.85 9.63
N GLU A 126 10.62 -7.18 9.57
CA GLU A 126 10.09 -8.02 10.64
C GLU A 126 10.96 -9.26 10.72
N ASP A 127 11.53 -9.53 11.91
CA ASP A 127 12.41 -10.69 12.13
C ASP A 127 13.56 -10.79 11.12
N SER A 128 14.23 -9.67 10.84
CA SER A 128 15.35 -9.56 9.90
C SER A 128 15.00 -9.81 8.43
N LYS A 129 13.71 -9.87 8.09
CA LYS A 129 13.23 -10.01 6.73
C LYS A 129 12.44 -8.80 6.29
N THR A 130 12.55 -8.45 5.01
CA THR A 130 11.69 -7.43 4.41
C THR A 130 10.33 -8.04 4.13
N VAL A 131 9.29 -7.35 4.54
CA VAL A 131 7.91 -7.75 4.31
C VAL A 131 7.27 -6.74 3.37
N THR A 132 6.63 -7.23 2.32
CA THR A 132 5.83 -6.41 1.40
C THR A 132 4.37 -6.55 1.80
N GLN A 133 3.70 -5.42 2.06
CA GLN A 133 2.30 -5.36 2.47
C GLN A 133 1.49 -4.49 1.52
N LEU A 134 0.29 -4.94 1.19
CA LEU A 134 -0.69 -4.13 0.46
C LEU A 134 -1.93 -3.91 1.31
N TYR A 135 -2.41 -2.68 1.28
CA TYR A 135 -3.63 -2.25 1.98
C TYR A 135 -4.58 -1.64 0.97
N ARG A 136 -5.78 -2.17 0.85
CA ARG A 136 -6.84 -1.60 0.02
C ARG A 136 -8.00 -1.17 0.90
N PRO A 137 -8.35 0.13 0.92
CA PRO A 137 -9.49 0.58 1.74
C PRO A 137 -10.82 0.12 1.15
N TYR A 138 -11.77 -0.20 2.03
CA TYR A 138 -13.13 -0.59 1.67
C TYR A 138 -14.14 0.02 2.64
N SER A 139 -15.31 0.18 2.17
CA SER A 139 -16.42 0.66 2.99
C SER A 139 -17.65 -0.25 2.90
#